data_d297047a4b43875b110f56738a1e00b3
#
_entry.id   d297047a4b43875b110f56738a1e00b3
#
_cell.length_a   1.000
_cell.length_b   1.000
_cell.length_c   1.000
_cell.angle_alpha   90.00
_cell.angle_beta   90.00
_cell.angle_gamma   90.00
#
_symmetry.space_group_name_H-M   'P 1'
#
loop_
_entity.id
_entity.type
_entity.pdbx_description
1 polymer ?
#
loop_
_entity_poly.entity_id
_entity_poly.type
_entity_poly.pdbx_seq_one_letter_code
_entity_poly.pdbx_strand_id
1 'polypeptide(L)'
;MTTKGKVLVLVSSGRGLPLKDGKVYKGAGYYLNELTVPVRALMNEGYEITFATPKGNTPQPDVNSEVADFFGGDAAKLHDYMIFRDGLAGLRDPSRIADVVASGLDQYDAVFVPGGHGPMIDLLDDPDAGIVMRHFHETSKPTAVLCHGPISLLSALPNSKEVVAALAAGDAAGAHAKAQGWIYAGYKMTIFSTAEEQQREPLEIGGKVLFYPDFALQTAGGDVSVLAPWSSYVLQDRELISGQNPFSDQALIKLLLPALDRRRESASAA
;
A
#
# COMPACT_ATOMS: atom_id res chain seq x y z
N MET A 1 19.26 8.69 -20.91
CA MET A 1 18.35 9.73 -20.40
C MET A 1 18.66 9.88 -18.91
N THR A 2 18.74 11.09 -18.40
CA THR A 2 18.87 11.31 -16.94
C THR A 2 17.56 10.99 -16.27
N THR A 3 17.60 10.20 -15.19
CA THR A 3 16.40 9.90 -14.41
C THR A 3 15.81 11.18 -13.79
N LYS A 4 14.48 11.28 -13.72
CA LYS A 4 13.81 12.37 -13.00
C LYS A 4 13.95 12.25 -11.48
N GLY A 5 14.15 11.04 -10.98
CA GLY A 5 14.24 10.72 -9.56
C GLY A 5 13.97 9.24 -9.31
N LYS A 6 13.88 8.85 -8.04
CA LYS A 6 13.67 7.46 -7.63
C LYS A 6 12.42 7.31 -6.77
N VAL A 7 11.63 6.28 -7.03
CA VAL A 7 10.46 5.92 -6.21
C VAL A 7 10.68 4.55 -5.61
N LEU A 8 10.53 4.46 -4.29
CA LEU A 8 10.53 3.20 -3.57
C LEU A 8 9.13 2.59 -3.60
N VAL A 9 9.00 1.34 -4.03
CA VAL A 9 7.74 0.59 -4.03
C VAL A 9 7.85 -0.55 -3.03
N LEU A 10 7.13 -0.44 -1.91
CA LEU A 10 7.06 -1.51 -0.93
C LEU A 10 5.94 -2.49 -1.34
N VAL A 11 6.31 -3.72 -1.60
CA VAL A 11 5.35 -4.76 -2.00
C VAL A 11 5.33 -5.86 -0.95
N SER A 12 4.14 -6.24 -0.51
CA SER A 12 3.99 -7.41 0.33
C SER A 12 4.38 -8.69 -0.43
N SER A 13 5.07 -9.57 0.24
CA SER A 13 5.35 -10.94 -0.24
C SER A 13 4.58 -12.01 0.55
N GLY A 14 3.65 -11.57 1.41
CA GLY A 14 2.78 -12.45 2.20
C GLY A 14 1.75 -13.16 1.32
N ARG A 15 1.51 -14.44 1.59
CA ARG A 15 0.56 -15.30 0.85
C ARG A 15 -0.55 -15.87 1.71
N GLY A 16 -0.35 -15.92 3.00
CA GLY A 16 -1.24 -16.57 3.95
C GLY A 16 -1.97 -15.55 4.84
N LEU A 17 -3.16 -15.10 4.45
CA LEU A 17 -3.98 -14.22 5.28
C LEU A 17 -4.74 -15.05 6.32
N PRO A 18 -4.52 -14.86 7.62
CA PRO A 18 -5.26 -15.57 8.66
C PRO A 18 -6.70 -15.05 8.73
N LEU A 19 -7.64 -15.98 8.94
CA LEU A 19 -9.07 -15.70 9.02
C LEU A 19 -9.62 -15.99 10.42
N LYS A 20 -10.78 -15.40 10.76
CA LYS A 20 -11.43 -15.54 12.08
C LYS A 20 -11.78 -16.97 12.45
N ASP A 21 -12.06 -17.82 11.47
CA ASP A 21 -12.39 -19.23 11.68
C ASP A 21 -11.16 -20.15 11.82
N GLY A 22 -9.96 -19.55 11.89
CA GLY A 22 -8.69 -20.27 11.99
C GLY A 22 -8.15 -20.79 10.66
N LYS A 23 -8.88 -20.61 9.56
CA LYS A 23 -8.36 -20.89 8.23
C LYS A 23 -7.34 -19.86 7.78
N VAL A 24 -6.68 -20.17 6.66
CA VAL A 24 -5.74 -19.28 6.01
C VAL A 24 -6.07 -19.18 4.54
N TYR A 25 -6.38 -17.97 4.07
CA TYR A 25 -6.48 -17.70 2.63
C TYR A 25 -5.08 -17.63 2.02
N LYS A 26 -4.77 -18.55 1.10
CA LYS A 26 -3.42 -18.71 0.51
C LYS A 26 -3.23 -17.98 -0.82
N GLY A 27 -4.26 -17.31 -1.31
CA GLY A 27 -4.26 -16.58 -2.58
C GLY A 27 -3.81 -15.12 -2.47
N ALA A 28 -3.58 -14.62 -1.26
CA ALA A 28 -3.22 -13.23 -1.02
C ALA A 28 -1.94 -12.81 -1.76
N GLY A 29 -1.86 -11.55 -2.12
CA GLY A 29 -0.74 -10.95 -2.81
C GLY A 29 -1.02 -9.46 -3.10
N TYR A 30 -0.25 -8.86 -4.01
CA TYR A 30 -0.55 -7.53 -4.52
C TYR A 30 -1.63 -7.60 -5.63
N TYR A 31 -2.43 -6.56 -5.78
CA TYR A 31 -3.35 -6.46 -6.92
C TYR A 31 -2.61 -5.96 -8.16
N LEU A 32 -2.84 -6.65 -9.30
CA LEU A 32 -2.06 -6.43 -10.53
C LEU A 32 -2.15 -4.99 -11.02
N ASN A 33 -3.37 -4.46 -11.20
CA ASN A 33 -3.56 -3.09 -11.67
C ASN A 33 -3.02 -2.05 -10.67
N GLU A 34 -3.23 -2.28 -9.37
CA GLU A 34 -2.80 -1.36 -8.32
C GLU A 34 -1.28 -1.19 -8.26
N LEU A 35 -0.52 -2.24 -8.61
CA LEU A 35 0.92 -2.15 -8.72
C LEU A 35 1.32 -1.62 -10.10
N THR A 36 0.82 -2.22 -11.17
CA THR A 36 1.38 -2.02 -12.51
C THR A 36 0.96 -0.70 -13.15
N VAL A 37 -0.25 -0.21 -12.89
CA VAL A 37 -0.72 1.06 -13.47
C VAL A 37 0.08 2.25 -12.93
N PRO A 38 0.23 2.44 -11.61
CA PRO A 38 1.08 3.50 -11.08
C PRO A 38 2.56 3.34 -11.45
N VAL A 39 3.11 2.13 -11.38
CA VAL A 39 4.52 1.88 -11.72
C VAL A 39 4.81 2.23 -13.18
N ARG A 40 3.95 1.79 -14.12
CA ARG A 40 4.12 2.12 -15.56
C ARG A 40 4.06 3.64 -15.78
N ALA A 41 3.12 4.33 -15.12
CA ALA A 41 3.01 5.78 -15.24
C ALA A 41 4.26 6.49 -14.72
N LEU A 42 4.78 6.09 -13.55
CA LEU A 42 6.02 6.64 -12.99
C LEU A 42 7.22 6.39 -13.92
N MET A 43 7.37 5.18 -14.46
CA MET A 43 8.44 4.84 -15.40
C MET A 43 8.33 5.63 -16.71
N ASN A 44 7.13 5.82 -17.24
CA ASN A 44 6.89 6.62 -18.45
C ASN A 44 7.26 8.10 -18.23
N GLU A 45 7.09 8.60 -17.00
CA GLU A 45 7.54 9.94 -16.61
C GLU A 45 9.05 10.03 -16.33
N GLY A 46 9.78 8.92 -16.41
CA GLY A 46 11.24 8.87 -16.25
C GLY A 46 11.73 8.68 -14.81
N TYR A 47 10.87 8.19 -13.90
CA TYR A 47 11.29 7.79 -12.56
C TYR A 47 11.88 6.38 -12.58
N GLU A 48 12.95 6.19 -11.83
CA GLU A 48 13.53 4.88 -11.51
C GLU A 48 12.74 4.24 -10.36
N ILE A 49 12.43 2.95 -10.49
CA ILE A 49 11.67 2.21 -9.49
C ILE A 49 12.56 1.21 -8.77
N THR A 50 12.56 1.29 -7.45
CA THR A 50 13.14 0.27 -6.58
C THR A 50 12.02 -0.50 -5.90
N PHE A 51 11.95 -1.81 -6.11
CA PHE A 51 11.02 -2.68 -5.41
C PHE A 51 11.68 -3.27 -4.17
N ALA A 52 10.94 -3.27 -3.06
CA ALA A 52 11.39 -3.91 -1.83
C ALA A 52 10.25 -4.70 -1.19
N THR A 53 10.59 -5.85 -0.62
CA THR A 53 9.70 -6.69 0.18
C THR A 53 10.30 -6.93 1.56
N PRO A 54 9.52 -7.29 2.59
CA PRO A 54 10.07 -7.54 3.93
C PRO A 54 11.25 -8.51 3.96
N LYS A 55 11.24 -9.52 3.09
CA LYS A 55 12.24 -10.59 3.07
C LYS A 55 13.13 -10.60 1.84
N GLY A 56 12.94 -9.70 0.87
CA GLY A 56 13.65 -9.73 -0.40
C GLY A 56 13.22 -10.87 -1.33
N ASN A 57 12.12 -11.54 -1.05
CA ASN A 57 11.59 -12.60 -1.90
C ASN A 57 10.57 -12.04 -2.91
N THR A 58 10.47 -12.68 -4.06
CA THR A 58 9.60 -12.32 -5.16
C THR A 58 8.13 -12.28 -4.70
N PRO A 59 7.46 -11.11 -4.76
CA PRO A 59 6.03 -11.03 -4.45
C PRO A 59 5.20 -11.67 -5.56
N GLN A 60 4.00 -12.11 -5.21
CA GLN A 60 3.06 -12.71 -6.17
C GLN A 60 1.79 -11.87 -6.26
N PRO A 61 1.12 -11.83 -7.41
CA PRO A 61 -0.19 -11.21 -7.49
C PRO A 61 -1.21 -11.98 -6.64
N ASP A 62 -2.21 -11.27 -6.12
CA ASP A 62 -3.40 -11.90 -5.58
C ASP A 62 -4.12 -12.64 -6.72
N VAL A 63 -4.56 -13.86 -6.46
CA VAL A 63 -5.17 -14.73 -7.50
C VAL A 63 -6.46 -14.13 -8.10
N ASN A 64 -7.10 -13.18 -7.39
CA ASN A 64 -8.32 -12.51 -7.84
C ASN A 64 -8.03 -11.19 -8.60
N SER A 65 -6.77 -10.79 -8.76
CA SER A 65 -6.41 -9.50 -9.35
C SER A 65 -6.22 -9.52 -10.87
N GLU A 66 -6.01 -10.72 -11.45
CA GLU A 66 -5.74 -10.87 -12.88
C GLU A 66 -7.04 -11.02 -13.69
N VAL A 67 -7.92 -10.01 -13.57
CA VAL A 67 -9.22 -9.97 -14.25
C VAL A 67 -9.39 -8.68 -15.04
N ALA A 68 -10.07 -8.77 -16.18
CA ALA A 68 -10.22 -7.64 -17.11
C ALA A 68 -10.99 -6.45 -16.51
N ASP A 69 -11.85 -6.68 -15.52
CA ASP A 69 -12.68 -5.65 -14.90
C ASP A 69 -11.83 -4.50 -14.31
N PHE A 70 -10.67 -4.81 -13.72
CA PHE A 70 -9.74 -3.81 -13.21
C PHE A 70 -8.98 -3.05 -14.30
N PHE A 71 -9.15 -3.46 -15.56
CA PHE A 71 -8.57 -2.81 -16.75
C PHE A 71 -9.64 -2.24 -17.67
N GLY A 72 -10.83 -1.94 -17.13
CA GLY A 72 -11.98 -1.39 -17.86
C GLY A 72 -12.71 -2.42 -18.73
N GLY A 73 -12.65 -3.70 -18.36
CA GLY A 73 -13.25 -4.81 -19.12
C GLY A 73 -12.44 -5.24 -20.35
N ASP A 74 -11.23 -4.70 -20.54
CA ASP A 74 -10.38 -4.94 -21.71
C ASP A 74 -9.35 -6.05 -21.45
N ALA A 75 -9.59 -7.24 -21.99
CA ALA A 75 -8.71 -8.39 -21.88
C ALA A 75 -7.33 -8.19 -22.54
N ALA A 76 -7.25 -7.39 -23.62
CA ALA A 76 -5.98 -7.10 -24.27
C ALA A 76 -5.12 -6.18 -23.38
N LYS A 77 -5.75 -5.21 -22.72
CA LYS A 77 -5.10 -4.35 -21.74
C LYS A 77 -4.62 -5.12 -20.53
N LEU A 78 -5.43 -6.03 -19.99
CA LEU A 78 -4.99 -6.94 -18.92
C LEU A 78 -3.73 -7.70 -19.34
N HIS A 79 -3.75 -8.33 -20.51
CA HIS A 79 -2.60 -9.10 -21.03
C HIS A 79 -1.35 -8.22 -21.18
N ASP A 80 -1.48 -7.01 -21.73
CA ASP A 80 -0.37 -6.06 -21.85
C ASP A 80 0.24 -5.69 -20.47
N TYR A 81 -0.59 -5.50 -19.44
CA TYR A 81 -0.10 -5.24 -18.09
C TYR A 81 0.51 -6.47 -17.41
N MET A 82 0.07 -7.68 -17.74
CA MET A 82 0.74 -8.92 -17.30
C MET A 82 2.13 -9.04 -17.90
N ILE A 83 2.27 -8.78 -19.22
CA ILE A 83 3.58 -8.74 -19.90
C ILE A 83 4.47 -7.66 -19.27
N PHE A 84 3.93 -6.48 -19.02
CA PHE A 84 4.67 -5.40 -18.35
C PHE A 84 5.18 -5.84 -16.98
N ARG A 85 4.33 -6.43 -16.13
CA ARG A 85 4.72 -6.99 -14.83
C ARG A 85 5.86 -7.99 -14.97
N ASP A 86 5.74 -8.92 -15.90
CA ASP A 86 6.74 -9.97 -16.12
C ASP A 86 8.09 -9.41 -16.61
N GLY A 87 8.06 -8.24 -17.27
CA GLY A 87 9.24 -7.47 -17.66
C GLY A 87 9.95 -6.75 -16.52
N LEU A 88 9.32 -6.56 -15.35
CA LEU A 88 9.90 -5.83 -14.22
C LEU A 88 10.96 -6.70 -13.49
N ALA A 89 12.22 -6.59 -13.88
CA ALA A 89 13.32 -7.35 -13.27
C ALA A 89 13.41 -7.11 -11.76
N GLY A 90 13.30 -5.86 -11.31
CA GLY A 90 13.36 -5.51 -9.88
C GLY A 90 12.19 -6.06 -9.06
N LEU A 91 11.03 -6.36 -9.66
CA LEU A 91 9.91 -7.02 -8.98
C LEU A 91 10.17 -8.53 -8.82
N ARG A 92 10.89 -9.14 -9.75
CA ARG A 92 11.28 -10.57 -9.66
C ARG A 92 12.38 -10.80 -8.65
N ASP A 93 13.29 -9.83 -8.51
CA ASP A 93 14.41 -9.86 -7.57
C ASP A 93 14.42 -8.55 -6.76
N PRO A 94 13.47 -8.40 -5.81
CA PRO A 94 13.34 -7.20 -5.02
C PRO A 94 14.38 -7.15 -3.91
N SER A 95 14.71 -5.96 -3.47
CA SER A 95 15.54 -5.75 -2.28
C SER A 95 14.78 -6.16 -1.00
N ARG A 96 15.50 -6.45 0.07
CA ARG A 96 14.90 -6.48 1.40
C ARG A 96 14.66 -5.03 1.87
N ILE A 97 13.54 -4.78 2.55
CA ILE A 97 13.29 -3.44 3.11
C ILE A 97 14.42 -3.02 4.04
N ALA A 98 14.93 -3.94 4.88
CA ALA A 98 16.08 -3.68 5.76
C ALA A 98 17.33 -3.19 5.01
N ASP A 99 17.62 -3.77 3.84
CA ASP A 99 18.79 -3.40 3.04
C ASP A 99 18.60 -2.02 2.39
N VAL A 100 17.36 -1.70 1.97
CA VAL A 100 17.00 -0.37 1.46
C VAL A 100 17.15 0.69 2.56
N VAL A 101 16.67 0.40 3.77
CA VAL A 101 16.84 1.28 4.94
C VAL A 101 18.32 1.50 5.23
N ALA A 102 19.13 0.43 5.24
CA ALA A 102 20.56 0.52 5.49
C ALA A 102 21.31 1.31 4.41
N SER A 103 20.84 1.30 3.16
CA SER A 103 21.44 2.06 2.05
C SER A 103 21.11 3.57 2.08
N GLY A 104 20.18 3.99 2.92
CA GLY A 104 19.73 5.38 3.07
C GLY A 104 18.50 5.71 2.23
N LEU A 105 17.50 6.28 2.89
CA LEU A 105 16.19 6.61 2.30
C LEU A 105 16.16 7.98 1.59
N ASP A 106 17.15 8.82 1.81
CA ASP A 106 17.21 10.17 1.23
C ASP A 106 17.24 10.18 -0.29
N GLN A 107 17.76 9.12 -0.90
CA GLN A 107 17.84 8.95 -2.35
C GLN A 107 16.47 8.80 -3.05
N TYR A 108 15.41 8.52 -2.30
CA TYR A 108 14.07 8.33 -2.86
C TYR A 108 13.22 9.60 -2.71
N ASP A 109 12.47 9.94 -3.75
CA ASP A 109 11.58 11.10 -3.83
C ASP A 109 10.16 10.82 -3.35
N ALA A 110 9.73 9.56 -3.41
CA ALA A 110 8.45 9.09 -2.90
C ALA A 110 8.52 7.63 -2.48
N VAL A 111 7.56 7.20 -1.64
CA VAL A 111 7.24 5.80 -1.41
C VAL A 111 5.83 5.49 -1.93
N PHE A 112 5.67 4.31 -2.53
CA PHE A 112 4.39 3.79 -2.97
C PHE A 112 4.14 2.39 -2.41
N VAL A 113 2.92 2.14 -1.90
CA VAL A 113 2.49 0.82 -1.42
C VAL A 113 1.21 0.44 -2.15
N PRO A 114 1.25 -0.51 -3.09
CA PRO A 114 0.06 -1.09 -3.70
C PRO A 114 -0.71 -1.94 -2.69
N GLY A 115 -1.98 -2.18 -2.96
CA GLY A 115 -2.80 -3.03 -2.11
C GLY A 115 -2.85 -4.48 -2.56
N GLY A 116 -4.04 -5.08 -2.49
CA GLY A 116 -4.27 -6.50 -2.35
C GLY A 116 -4.19 -6.88 -0.86
N HIS A 117 -4.54 -8.10 -0.49
CA HIS A 117 -4.54 -8.50 0.93
C HIS A 117 -3.13 -8.69 1.53
N GLY A 118 -2.10 -8.69 0.70
CA GLY A 118 -0.71 -8.87 1.16
C GLY A 118 -0.28 -7.92 2.28
N PRO A 119 -0.50 -6.59 2.20
CA PRO A 119 -0.12 -5.65 3.25
C PRO A 119 -0.67 -5.98 4.64
N MET A 120 -1.82 -6.64 4.73
CA MET A 120 -2.41 -7.12 5.99
C MET A 120 -1.67 -8.33 6.60
N ILE A 121 -0.68 -8.87 5.90
CA ILE A 121 0.08 -10.06 6.34
C ILE A 121 1.45 -9.67 6.89
N ASP A 122 2.18 -8.83 6.16
CA ASP A 122 3.61 -8.64 6.43
C ASP A 122 4.12 -7.18 6.31
N LEU A 123 3.24 -6.19 6.04
CA LEU A 123 3.65 -4.78 6.02
C LEU A 123 3.09 -3.97 7.20
N LEU A 124 1.95 -4.37 7.78
CA LEU A 124 1.23 -3.57 8.78
C LEU A 124 1.98 -3.43 10.11
N ASP A 125 2.92 -4.33 10.42
CA ASP A 125 3.72 -4.32 11.65
C ASP A 125 5.20 -4.65 11.42
N ASP A 126 5.65 -4.55 10.16
CA ASP A 126 7.06 -4.72 9.81
C ASP A 126 7.88 -3.52 10.32
N PRO A 127 8.93 -3.74 11.12
CA PRO A 127 9.69 -2.64 11.73
C PRO A 127 10.46 -1.81 10.71
N ASP A 128 10.95 -2.41 9.61
CA ASP A 128 11.71 -1.71 8.58
C ASP A 128 10.78 -0.91 7.68
N ALA A 129 9.58 -1.43 7.35
CA ALA A 129 8.52 -0.64 6.73
C ALA A 129 8.14 0.56 7.61
N GLY A 130 8.09 0.38 8.94
CA GLY A 130 7.86 1.46 9.89
C GLY A 130 8.93 2.56 9.84
N ILE A 131 10.21 2.19 9.68
CA ILE A 131 11.31 3.17 9.48
C ILE A 131 11.08 3.94 8.18
N VAL A 132 10.71 3.25 7.09
CA VAL A 132 10.40 3.92 5.81
C VAL A 132 9.26 4.91 5.99
N MET A 133 8.11 4.50 6.57
CA MET A 133 6.95 5.38 6.75
C MET A 133 7.30 6.63 7.57
N ARG A 134 8.04 6.48 8.68
CA ARG A 134 8.49 7.62 9.50
C ARG A 134 9.41 8.55 8.72
N HIS A 135 10.38 8.02 7.98
CA HIS A 135 11.29 8.84 7.18
C HIS A 135 10.55 9.70 6.16
N PHE A 136 9.60 9.13 5.40
CA PHE A 136 8.85 9.86 4.39
C PHE A 136 7.92 10.91 5.02
N HIS A 137 7.33 10.61 6.17
CA HIS A 137 6.56 11.58 6.97
C HIS A 137 7.45 12.74 7.45
N GLU A 138 8.56 12.45 8.14
CA GLU A 138 9.47 13.46 8.72
C GLU A 138 10.10 14.37 7.66
N THR A 139 10.35 13.83 6.47
CA THR A 139 10.92 14.58 5.33
C THR A 139 9.86 15.15 4.40
N SER A 140 8.57 15.01 4.73
CA SER A 140 7.42 15.47 3.92
C SER A 140 7.51 15.01 2.45
N LYS A 141 8.04 13.82 2.22
CA LYS A 141 8.12 13.20 0.90
C LYS A 141 6.81 12.48 0.58
N PRO A 142 6.29 12.56 -0.68
CA PRO A 142 5.07 11.90 -1.07
C PRO A 142 5.02 10.43 -0.67
N THR A 143 3.98 10.08 0.07
CA THR A 143 3.65 8.71 0.50
C THR A 143 2.33 8.31 -0.14
N ALA A 144 2.38 7.48 -1.18
CA ALA A 144 1.20 7.00 -1.89
C ALA A 144 0.85 5.58 -1.46
N VAL A 145 -0.41 5.34 -1.12
CA VAL A 145 -0.90 4.06 -0.62
C VAL A 145 -2.27 3.74 -1.22
N LEU A 146 -2.52 2.50 -1.63
CA LEU A 146 -3.71 2.14 -2.40
C LEU A 146 -4.40 0.91 -1.83
N CYS A 147 -5.74 0.89 -1.80
CA CYS A 147 -6.58 -0.24 -1.40
C CYS A 147 -6.28 -0.69 0.04
N HIS A 148 -5.67 -1.87 0.25
CA HIS A 148 -5.17 -2.29 1.56
C HIS A 148 -3.77 -1.72 1.89
N GLY A 149 -3.09 -1.08 0.94
CA GLY A 149 -1.78 -0.47 1.16
C GLY A 149 -1.70 0.48 2.37
N PRO A 150 -2.72 1.32 2.63
CA PRO A 150 -2.73 2.22 3.79
C PRO A 150 -2.58 1.52 5.15
N ILE A 151 -2.90 0.23 5.28
CA ILE A 151 -2.70 -0.51 6.54
C ILE A 151 -1.23 -0.53 6.96
N SER A 152 -0.30 -0.43 6.01
CA SER A 152 1.14 -0.35 6.28
C SER A 152 1.55 0.87 7.11
N LEU A 153 0.71 1.92 7.16
CA LEU A 153 0.95 3.09 8.00
C LEU A 153 0.96 2.76 9.49
N LEU A 154 0.33 1.65 9.91
CA LEU A 154 0.39 1.15 11.30
C LEU A 154 1.82 0.74 11.70
N SER A 155 2.65 0.31 10.75
CA SER A 155 4.05 -0.05 11.01
C SER A 155 4.87 1.11 11.57
N ALA A 156 4.44 2.36 11.33
CA ALA A 156 5.08 3.54 11.89
C ALA A 156 4.95 3.65 13.43
N LEU A 157 4.01 2.93 14.04
CA LEU A 157 3.87 2.83 15.49
C LEU A 157 5.08 2.08 16.09
N PRO A 158 5.66 2.55 17.19
CA PRO A 158 6.75 1.84 17.87
C PRO A 158 6.33 0.45 18.39
N ASN A 159 5.04 0.31 18.70
CA ASN A 159 4.40 -0.90 19.22
C ASN A 159 3.35 -1.46 18.26
N SER A 160 3.59 -1.38 16.96
CA SER A 160 2.67 -1.83 15.91
C SER A 160 2.17 -3.26 16.12
N LYS A 161 3.05 -4.18 16.53
CA LYS A 161 2.69 -5.58 16.79
C LYS A 161 1.64 -5.74 17.90
N GLU A 162 1.75 -4.97 18.97
CA GLU A 162 0.79 -4.98 20.07
C GLU A 162 -0.56 -4.37 19.67
N VAL A 163 -0.54 -3.34 18.81
CA VAL A 163 -1.76 -2.76 18.25
C VAL A 163 -2.46 -3.76 17.33
N VAL A 164 -1.72 -4.38 16.41
CA VAL A 164 -2.24 -5.40 15.50
C VAL A 164 -2.79 -6.62 16.25
N ALA A 165 -2.09 -7.08 17.29
CA ALA A 165 -2.55 -8.18 18.13
C ALA A 165 -3.88 -7.84 18.85
N ALA A 166 -4.02 -6.61 19.38
CA ALA A 166 -5.25 -6.15 20.01
C ALA A 166 -6.41 -6.07 19.01
N LEU A 167 -6.18 -5.55 17.79
CA LEU A 167 -7.16 -5.52 16.69
C LEU A 167 -7.62 -6.94 16.34
N ALA A 168 -6.69 -7.87 16.18
CA ALA A 168 -6.98 -9.27 15.86
C ALA A 168 -7.77 -9.98 16.96
N ALA A 169 -7.55 -9.61 18.22
CA ALA A 169 -8.30 -10.10 19.37
C ALA A 169 -9.68 -9.42 19.53
N GLY A 170 -10.01 -8.40 18.70
CA GLY A 170 -11.25 -7.63 18.85
C GLY A 170 -11.23 -6.61 20.00
N ASP A 171 -10.08 -6.34 20.60
CA ASP A 171 -9.88 -5.34 21.65
C ASP A 171 -9.59 -3.94 21.04
N ALA A 172 -10.65 -3.30 20.56
CA ALA A 172 -10.55 -1.97 19.97
C ALA A 172 -10.06 -0.90 20.96
N ALA A 173 -10.49 -0.98 22.23
CA ALA A 173 -10.08 -0.03 23.26
C ALA A 173 -8.60 -0.17 23.59
N GLY A 174 -8.12 -1.40 23.73
CA GLY A 174 -6.70 -1.69 23.94
C GLY A 174 -5.83 -1.30 22.73
N ALA A 175 -6.31 -1.53 21.50
CA ALA A 175 -5.63 -1.10 20.30
C ALA A 175 -5.52 0.43 20.23
N HIS A 176 -6.62 1.16 20.48
CA HIS A 176 -6.62 2.62 20.52
C HIS A 176 -5.66 3.17 21.57
N ALA A 177 -5.69 2.63 22.80
CA ALA A 177 -4.79 3.06 23.87
C ALA A 177 -3.31 2.85 23.50
N LYS A 178 -2.98 1.76 22.81
CA LYS A 178 -1.63 1.46 22.34
C LYS A 178 -1.20 2.31 21.13
N ALA A 179 -2.14 2.79 20.33
CA ALA A 179 -1.86 3.60 19.14
C ALA A 179 -1.63 5.09 19.45
N GLN A 180 -1.68 5.51 20.70
CA GLN A 180 -1.45 6.91 21.07
C GLN A 180 -0.06 7.39 20.63
N GLY A 181 -0.04 8.57 20.01
CA GLY A 181 1.17 9.16 19.44
C GLY A 181 1.51 8.67 18.02
N TRP A 182 0.58 7.97 17.36
CA TRP A 182 0.75 7.61 15.96
C TRP A 182 0.94 8.87 15.09
N ILE A 183 1.98 8.88 14.28
CA ILE A 183 2.35 10.07 13.48
C ILE A 183 1.28 10.43 12.42
N TYR A 184 0.45 9.47 12.00
CA TYR A 184 -0.66 9.69 11.07
C TYR A 184 -2.01 9.91 11.77
N ALA A 185 -2.06 10.07 13.10
CA ALA A 185 -3.28 10.41 13.80
C ALA A 185 -3.82 11.76 13.31
N GLY A 186 -5.13 11.82 13.02
CA GLY A 186 -5.81 12.99 12.47
C GLY A 186 -5.52 13.29 11.00
N TYR A 187 -4.74 12.46 10.29
CA TYR A 187 -4.62 12.57 8.83
C TYR A 187 -5.91 12.11 8.16
N LYS A 188 -6.36 12.88 7.18
CA LYS A 188 -7.45 12.45 6.28
C LYS A 188 -6.90 11.40 5.34
N MET A 189 -7.56 10.25 5.33
CA MET A 189 -7.15 9.11 4.50
C MET A 189 -8.32 8.25 4.10
N THR A 190 -8.10 7.42 3.09
CA THR A 190 -9.02 6.36 2.68
C THR A 190 -8.28 5.04 2.54
N ILE A 191 -9.01 3.95 2.60
CA ILE A 191 -8.52 2.57 2.52
C ILE A 191 -9.66 1.68 2.05
N PHE A 192 -9.38 0.45 1.65
CA PHE A 192 -10.38 -0.54 1.34
C PHE A 192 -11.41 -0.64 2.47
N SER A 193 -12.70 -0.48 2.14
CA SER A 193 -13.74 -0.32 3.14
C SER A 193 -14.23 -1.65 3.70
N THR A 194 -14.75 -1.63 4.92
CA THR A 194 -15.49 -2.76 5.51
C THR A 194 -16.57 -3.30 4.57
N ALA A 195 -17.31 -2.40 3.87
CA ALA A 195 -18.38 -2.80 2.96
C ALA A 195 -17.86 -3.54 1.71
N GLU A 196 -16.69 -3.16 1.20
CA GLU A 196 -16.01 -3.86 0.10
C GLU A 196 -15.46 -5.20 0.56
N GLU A 197 -14.81 -5.24 1.74
CA GLU A 197 -14.26 -6.47 2.31
C GLU A 197 -15.34 -7.53 2.53
N GLN A 198 -16.48 -7.13 3.10
CA GLN A 198 -17.61 -8.05 3.34
C GLN A 198 -18.19 -8.65 2.07
N GLN A 199 -18.06 -7.99 0.92
CA GLN A 199 -18.44 -8.55 -0.38
C GLN A 199 -17.42 -9.58 -0.89
N ARG A 200 -16.13 -9.39 -0.58
CA ARG A 200 -15.04 -10.29 -1.00
C ARG A 200 -14.90 -11.54 -0.11
N GLU A 201 -15.22 -11.41 1.17
CA GLU A 201 -15.09 -12.49 2.15
C GLU A 201 -15.71 -13.82 1.69
N PRO A 202 -16.99 -13.89 1.28
CA PRO A 202 -17.60 -15.16 0.87
C PRO A 202 -17.18 -15.62 -0.53
N LEU A 203 -16.80 -14.69 -1.41
CA LEU A 203 -16.59 -14.99 -2.83
C LEU A 203 -15.13 -15.35 -3.14
N GLU A 204 -14.19 -14.75 -2.44
CA GLU A 204 -12.77 -14.79 -2.80
C GLU A 204 -11.89 -15.35 -1.69
N ILE A 205 -12.08 -14.90 -0.44
CA ILE A 205 -11.22 -15.29 0.69
C ILE A 205 -11.75 -16.54 1.41
N GLY A 206 -13.02 -16.82 1.32
CA GLY A 206 -13.65 -18.00 1.93
C GLY A 206 -13.82 -17.90 3.45
N GLY A 207 -13.77 -16.71 4.03
CA GLY A 207 -13.96 -16.46 5.47
C GLY A 207 -13.76 -15.00 5.82
N LYS A 208 -13.96 -14.64 7.09
CA LYS A 208 -13.84 -13.27 7.57
C LYS A 208 -12.39 -12.92 7.94
N VAL A 209 -11.94 -11.74 7.54
CA VAL A 209 -10.66 -11.18 8.00
C VAL A 209 -10.65 -10.98 9.53
N LEU A 210 -9.49 -10.96 10.16
CA LEU A 210 -9.37 -10.77 11.61
C LEU A 210 -9.92 -9.42 12.07
N PHE A 211 -9.70 -8.38 11.27
CA PHE A 211 -10.24 -7.03 11.47
C PHE A 211 -10.35 -6.33 10.11
N TYR A 212 -11.26 -5.39 9.99
CA TYR A 212 -11.44 -4.59 8.78
C TYR A 212 -10.41 -3.46 8.73
N PRO A 213 -9.84 -3.14 7.54
CA PRO A 213 -8.73 -2.22 7.44
C PRO A 213 -9.13 -0.75 7.74
N ASP A 214 -10.32 -0.30 7.33
CA ASP A 214 -10.82 1.03 7.64
C ASP A 214 -11.05 1.21 9.17
N PHE A 215 -11.63 0.22 9.81
CA PHE A 215 -11.80 0.20 11.26
C PHE A 215 -10.45 0.21 12.00
N ALA A 216 -9.44 -0.50 11.49
CA ALA A 216 -8.12 -0.53 12.11
C ALA A 216 -7.45 0.85 12.11
N LEU A 217 -7.48 1.58 10.99
CA LEU A 217 -6.90 2.91 10.90
C LEU A 217 -7.69 3.95 11.71
N GLN A 218 -9.04 3.86 11.73
CA GLN A 218 -9.87 4.68 12.61
C GLN A 218 -9.53 4.45 14.09
N THR A 219 -9.38 3.19 14.49
CA THR A 219 -9.00 2.82 15.86
C THR A 219 -7.63 3.38 16.24
N ALA A 220 -6.69 3.43 15.29
CA ALA A 220 -5.38 4.05 15.51
C ALA A 220 -5.42 5.59 15.56
N GLY A 221 -6.53 6.23 15.17
CA GLY A 221 -6.72 7.67 15.25
C GLY A 221 -6.71 8.39 13.89
N GLY A 222 -6.74 7.66 12.76
CA GLY A 222 -6.87 8.24 11.42
C GLY A 222 -8.27 8.83 11.18
N ASP A 223 -8.35 9.96 10.46
CA ASP A 223 -9.61 10.51 9.93
C ASP A 223 -9.95 9.81 8.61
N VAL A 224 -10.50 8.59 8.75
CA VAL A 224 -10.77 7.70 7.61
C VAL A 224 -12.16 7.97 7.05
N SER A 225 -12.23 8.23 5.76
CA SER A 225 -13.49 8.34 5.01
C SER A 225 -13.47 7.41 3.80
N VAL A 226 -14.63 6.82 3.51
CA VAL A 226 -14.84 5.92 2.37
C VAL A 226 -16.10 6.31 1.61
N LEU A 227 -16.10 6.05 0.30
CA LEU A 227 -17.30 6.17 -0.55
C LEU A 227 -17.99 4.82 -0.70
N ALA A 228 -19.08 4.81 -1.47
CA ALA A 228 -19.78 3.58 -1.83
C ALA A 228 -18.79 2.55 -2.41
N PRO A 229 -18.98 1.25 -2.13
CA PRO A 229 -18.11 0.20 -2.63
C PRO A 229 -17.81 0.32 -4.13
N TRP A 230 -16.56 0.09 -4.51
CA TRP A 230 -16.04 0.12 -5.88
C TRP A 230 -16.04 1.50 -6.55
N SER A 231 -16.44 2.55 -5.86
CA SER A 231 -16.25 3.92 -6.35
C SER A 231 -14.77 4.31 -6.29
N SER A 232 -14.26 4.91 -7.34
CA SER A 232 -12.91 5.49 -7.31
C SER A 232 -12.89 6.65 -6.33
N TYR A 233 -12.04 6.57 -5.31
CA TYR A 233 -11.88 7.60 -4.32
C TYR A 233 -10.43 7.73 -3.88
N VAL A 234 -9.93 8.96 -3.89
CA VAL A 234 -8.57 9.30 -3.47
C VAL A 234 -8.58 10.54 -2.59
N LEU A 235 -7.71 10.57 -1.61
CA LEU A 235 -7.47 11.70 -0.74
C LEU A 235 -5.99 12.06 -0.72
N GLN A 236 -5.71 13.34 -0.59
CA GLN A 236 -4.39 13.84 -0.24
C GLN A 236 -4.50 14.71 1.01
N ASP A 237 -3.72 14.38 2.02
CA ASP A 237 -3.51 15.22 3.19
C ASP A 237 -2.02 15.31 3.46
N ARG A 238 -1.46 16.52 3.35
CA ARG A 238 -0.01 16.76 3.44
C ARG A 238 0.74 15.90 2.42
N GLU A 239 1.71 15.11 2.87
CA GLU A 239 2.50 14.20 2.04
C GLU A 239 1.78 12.89 1.71
N LEU A 240 0.72 12.54 2.45
CA LEU A 240 0.00 11.28 2.29
C LEU A 240 -1.02 11.37 1.15
N ILE A 241 -0.96 10.43 0.23
CA ILE A 241 -1.93 10.24 -0.87
C ILE A 241 -2.48 8.82 -0.75
N SER A 242 -3.78 8.69 -0.50
CA SER A 242 -4.43 7.40 -0.29
C SER A 242 -5.55 7.17 -1.29
N GLY A 243 -5.69 5.93 -1.77
CA GLY A 243 -6.77 5.50 -2.67
C GLY A 243 -7.54 4.31 -2.07
N GLN A 244 -8.87 4.31 -2.25
CA GLN A 244 -9.75 3.37 -1.54
C GLN A 244 -9.67 1.92 -2.04
N ASN A 245 -9.59 1.71 -3.36
CA ASN A 245 -9.81 0.40 -3.96
C ASN A 245 -9.11 0.29 -5.33
N PRO A 246 -9.17 -0.87 -6.01
CA PRO A 246 -8.53 -1.07 -7.32
C PRO A 246 -8.91 -0.05 -8.40
N PHE A 247 -10.11 0.53 -8.35
CA PHE A 247 -10.56 1.55 -9.31
C PHE A 247 -10.01 2.95 -9.03
N SER A 248 -9.19 3.10 -7.99
CA SER A 248 -8.57 4.38 -7.61
C SER A 248 -7.15 4.55 -8.16
N ASP A 249 -6.61 3.58 -8.88
CA ASP A 249 -5.23 3.57 -9.40
C ASP A 249 -4.90 4.79 -10.28
N GLN A 250 -5.75 5.09 -11.27
CA GLN A 250 -5.59 6.24 -12.18
C GLN A 250 -5.73 7.58 -11.44
N ALA A 251 -6.63 7.65 -10.47
CA ALA A 251 -6.83 8.87 -9.70
C ALA A 251 -5.67 9.12 -8.73
N LEU A 252 -5.10 8.06 -8.14
CA LEU A 252 -3.94 8.15 -7.26
C LEU A 252 -2.72 8.71 -7.99
N ILE A 253 -2.43 8.20 -9.21
CA ILE A 253 -1.27 8.68 -9.98
C ILE A 253 -1.42 10.14 -10.40
N LYS A 254 -2.66 10.62 -10.66
CA LYS A 254 -2.95 12.03 -10.96
C LYS A 254 -2.66 12.97 -9.79
N LEU A 255 -2.61 12.46 -8.56
CA LEU A 255 -2.17 13.23 -7.39
C LEU A 255 -0.68 13.06 -7.12
N LEU A 256 -0.13 11.85 -7.33
CA LEU A 256 1.26 11.55 -7.03
C LEU A 256 2.25 12.27 -7.97
N LEU A 257 2.00 12.28 -9.27
CA LEU A 257 2.90 12.92 -10.22
C LEU A 257 3.08 14.44 -9.95
N PRO A 258 2.01 15.25 -9.77
CA PRO A 258 2.18 16.64 -9.37
C PRO A 258 2.84 16.83 -8.01
N ALA A 259 2.66 15.90 -7.05
CA ALA A 259 3.34 15.98 -5.77
C ALA A 259 4.85 15.78 -5.90
N LEU A 260 5.27 14.85 -6.75
CA LEU A 260 6.68 14.64 -7.11
C LEU A 260 7.28 15.87 -7.84
N ASP A 261 6.54 16.50 -8.77
CA ASP A 261 7.01 17.68 -9.49
C ASP A 261 7.21 18.86 -8.53
N ARG A 262 6.25 19.16 -7.64
CA ARG A 262 6.39 20.22 -6.61
C ARG A 262 7.59 20.00 -5.72
N ARG A 263 7.87 18.75 -5.33
CA ARG A 263 9.05 18.45 -4.52
C ARG A 263 10.35 18.76 -5.24
N ARG A 264 10.46 18.39 -6.53
CA ARG A 264 11.65 18.66 -7.35
C ARG A 264 11.89 20.16 -7.53
N GLU A 265 10.82 20.93 -7.77
CA GLU A 265 10.91 22.41 -7.86
C GLU A 265 11.44 23.00 -6.56
N SER A 266 10.92 22.54 -5.41
CA SER A 266 11.39 23.01 -4.09
C SER A 266 12.84 22.63 -3.81
N ALA A 267 13.28 21.43 -4.19
CA ALA A 267 14.67 20.98 -4.04
C ALA A 267 15.65 21.72 -4.96
N SER A 268 15.17 22.20 -6.12
CA SER A 268 15.99 22.97 -7.05
C SER A 268 16.11 24.45 -6.67
N ALA A 269 15.24 24.94 -5.77
CA ALA A 269 15.21 26.32 -5.29
C ALA A 269 15.98 26.52 -3.96
N ALA A 270 16.38 25.45 -3.28
CA ALA A 270 17.13 25.44 -2.03
C ALA A 270 18.64 25.25 -2.25
#